data_6b861f8f13696e6547232956cddc5a6b
#
_entry.id   6b861f8f13696e6547232956cddc5a6b
#
_cell.length_a   1.000
_cell.length_b   1.000
_cell.length_c   1.000
_cell.angle_alpha   90.00
_cell.angle_beta   90.00
_cell.angle_gamma   90.00
#
_symmetry.space_group_name_H-M   'P 1'
#
loop_
_entity.id
_entity.type
_entity.pdbx_description
1 polymer ?
#
loop_
_entity_poly.entity_id
_entity_poly.type
_entity_poly.pdbx_seq_one_letter_code
_entity_poly.pdbx_strand_id
1 'polypeptide(L)'
;MQRRNTRTVQVGSIAIGSAHPIAVQSMLCAAPGDINANIEQARALKTAGCDIIRLAIPSMEDVRLISAIKEAVDIPLVADIQFDYRLAIAAAQAGVDKVRINPGNIGSADQVNAVVETCREREIPIRIGVNSGSLEKEILQKYGRPTAEALVESAMGHIRLLEERHFTNYLVAIKSSDAITTVEANRLFAQKTDCPLHLGVTEAGTAHMGIIKSSAAIGGLLCEGIGDTIRVSLTADPIQEVLAAHDLLAALGMESDRIRFVSCPTCGRCRVDLFRIAEEAEQALSGIHKNIKVAIMGCAVNGPGEAADADLGVAGGNGELLLFAKGKPLYKVAPEKVTQALLEEIDKL
;
A
#
# COMPACT_ATOMS: atom_id res chain seq x y z
N MET A 1 13.22 12.65 -1.47
CA MET A 1 13.47 11.68 -2.58
C MET A 1 12.72 12.15 -3.82
N GLN A 2 13.32 12.14 -5.01
CA GLN A 2 12.65 12.57 -6.23
C GLN A 2 11.88 11.39 -6.83
N ARG A 3 10.56 11.53 -6.98
CA ARG A 3 9.72 10.51 -7.63
C ARG A 3 9.82 10.61 -9.16
N ARG A 4 9.76 9.46 -9.84
CA ARG A 4 9.63 9.36 -11.30
C ARG A 4 8.40 10.16 -11.74
N ASN A 5 8.54 10.99 -12.78
CA ASN A 5 7.39 11.72 -13.30
C ASN A 5 6.36 10.77 -13.91
N THR A 6 5.12 10.81 -13.42
CA THR A 6 3.98 10.04 -13.90
C THR A 6 2.77 10.94 -14.08
N ARG A 7 1.94 10.62 -15.10
CA ARG A 7 0.68 11.32 -15.31
C ARG A 7 -0.30 11.07 -14.15
N THR A 8 -1.26 11.98 -13.96
CA THR A 8 -2.32 11.81 -12.98
C THR A 8 -3.47 10.97 -13.54
N VAL A 9 -3.95 10.01 -12.74
CA VAL A 9 -5.14 9.22 -12.99
C VAL A 9 -6.09 9.37 -11.80
N GLN A 10 -7.33 9.81 -12.06
CA GLN A 10 -8.33 10.02 -11.02
C GLN A 10 -9.07 8.71 -10.72
N VAL A 11 -9.22 8.35 -9.44
CA VAL A 11 -9.96 7.17 -8.96
C VAL A 11 -10.94 7.62 -7.88
N GLY A 12 -12.17 7.91 -8.25
CA GLY A 12 -13.13 8.55 -7.34
C GLY A 12 -12.57 9.87 -6.79
N SER A 13 -12.47 9.98 -5.48
CA SER A 13 -11.89 11.15 -4.80
C SER A 13 -10.36 11.18 -4.74
N ILE A 14 -9.67 10.08 -5.11
CA ILE A 14 -8.22 9.93 -4.98
C ILE A 14 -7.53 10.15 -6.33
N ALA A 15 -6.56 11.05 -6.38
CA ALA A 15 -5.67 11.24 -7.53
C ALA A 15 -4.39 10.42 -7.36
N ILE A 16 -4.04 9.62 -8.37
CA ILE A 16 -2.87 8.74 -8.41
C ILE A 16 -1.85 9.31 -9.41
N GLY A 17 -0.60 9.40 -9.02
CA GLY A 17 0.50 9.89 -9.85
C GLY A 17 1.58 10.56 -9.03
N SER A 18 2.69 10.95 -9.66
CA SER A 18 3.87 11.47 -8.97
C SER A 18 3.66 12.79 -8.21
N ALA A 19 2.66 13.58 -8.62
CA ALA A 19 2.29 14.84 -7.96
C ALA A 19 1.43 14.65 -6.70
N HIS A 20 1.03 13.41 -6.37
CA HIS A 20 0.11 13.09 -5.29
C HIS A 20 0.75 12.13 -4.28
N PRO A 21 0.24 12.03 -3.04
CA PRO A 21 0.65 11.00 -2.09
C PRO A 21 0.50 9.59 -2.68
N ILE A 22 1.30 8.65 -2.17
CA ILE A 22 1.18 7.24 -2.55
C ILE A 22 -0.08 6.67 -1.90
N ALA A 23 -1.03 6.23 -2.72
CA ALA A 23 -2.29 5.70 -2.22
C ALA A 23 -2.16 4.24 -1.75
N VAL A 24 -2.68 3.95 -0.57
CA VAL A 24 -2.73 2.61 0.01
C VAL A 24 -4.04 1.92 -0.39
N GLN A 25 -3.92 0.77 -1.05
CA GLN A 25 -5.05 -0.05 -1.44
C GLN A 25 -5.06 -1.38 -0.69
N SER A 26 -6.24 -1.84 -0.25
CA SER A 26 -6.47 -3.22 0.19
C SER A 26 -7.62 -3.88 -0.57
N MET A 27 -8.02 -5.08 -0.18
CA MET A 27 -9.04 -5.85 -0.87
C MET A 27 -9.96 -6.55 0.11
N LEU A 28 -11.27 -6.51 -0.14
CA LEU A 28 -12.24 -7.29 0.62
C LEU A 28 -12.00 -8.78 0.43
N CYS A 29 -12.12 -9.53 1.51
CA CYS A 29 -12.00 -10.99 1.53
C CYS A 29 -13.28 -11.68 2.00
N ALA A 30 -14.31 -10.96 2.45
CA ALA A 30 -15.62 -11.52 2.74
C ALA A 30 -16.25 -12.08 1.46
N ALA A 31 -17.12 -13.09 1.60
CA ALA A 31 -17.82 -13.67 0.47
C ALA A 31 -18.67 -12.60 -0.24
N PRO A 32 -18.63 -12.48 -1.58
CA PRO A 32 -19.33 -11.42 -2.32
C PRO A 32 -20.85 -11.39 -2.04
N GLY A 33 -21.48 -12.53 -1.79
CA GLY A 33 -22.90 -12.63 -1.44
C GLY A 33 -23.25 -12.08 -0.03
N ASP A 34 -22.28 -11.95 0.87
CA ASP A 34 -22.51 -11.38 2.21
C ASP A 34 -22.26 -9.87 2.22
N ILE A 35 -23.29 -9.12 1.84
CA ILE A 35 -23.23 -7.67 1.74
C ILE A 35 -22.84 -7.01 3.07
N ASN A 36 -23.42 -7.48 4.19
CA ASN A 36 -23.18 -6.87 5.49
C ASN A 36 -21.73 -7.07 5.95
N ALA A 37 -21.17 -8.27 5.80
CA ALA A 37 -19.77 -8.54 6.13
C ALA A 37 -18.83 -7.68 5.27
N ASN A 38 -19.11 -7.50 3.98
CA ASN A 38 -18.33 -6.64 3.10
C ASN A 38 -18.41 -5.15 3.50
N ILE A 39 -19.56 -4.65 3.91
CA ILE A 39 -19.73 -3.27 4.40
C ILE A 39 -18.93 -3.07 5.70
N GLU A 40 -19.04 -3.98 6.66
CA GLU A 40 -18.29 -3.89 7.92
C GLU A 40 -16.77 -3.95 7.68
N GLN A 41 -16.32 -4.83 6.78
CA GLN A 41 -14.91 -4.90 6.40
C GLN A 41 -14.44 -3.62 5.69
N ALA A 42 -15.28 -3.03 4.81
CA ALA A 42 -14.97 -1.77 4.15
C ALA A 42 -14.84 -0.61 5.15
N ARG A 43 -15.72 -0.54 6.16
CA ARG A 43 -15.63 0.45 7.25
C ARG A 43 -14.35 0.28 8.05
N ALA A 44 -14.02 -0.95 8.41
CA ALA A 44 -12.81 -1.27 9.17
C ALA A 44 -11.54 -0.89 8.39
N LEU A 45 -11.48 -1.21 7.09
CA LEU A 45 -10.39 -0.81 6.21
C LEU A 45 -10.26 0.71 6.09
N LYS A 46 -11.36 1.43 5.91
CA LYS A 46 -11.35 2.90 5.89
C LYS A 46 -10.82 3.47 7.20
N THR A 47 -11.28 2.94 8.33
CA THR A 47 -10.81 3.37 9.67
C THR A 47 -9.33 3.11 9.86
N ALA A 48 -8.79 2.01 9.28
CA ALA A 48 -7.36 1.71 9.31
C ALA A 48 -6.51 2.59 8.38
N GLY A 49 -7.13 3.48 7.58
CA GLY A 49 -6.44 4.40 6.68
C GLY A 49 -6.36 3.91 5.22
N CYS A 50 -7.11 2.90 4.82
CA CYS A 50 -7.15 2.48 3.42
C CYS A 50 -7.72 3.60 2.54
N ASP A 51 -7.02 3.96 1.45
CA ASP A 51 -7.46 4.99 0.51
C ASP A 51 -8.40 4.44 -0.57
N ILE A 52 -8.20 3.19 -0.99
CA ILE A 52 -8.92 2.57 -2.10
C ILE A 52 -9.21 1.11 -1.75
N ILE A 53 -10.45 0.68 -1.88
CA ILE A 53 -10.84 -0.71 -1.66
C ILE A 53 -11.07 -1.43 -2.98
N ARG A 54 -10.47 -2.62 -3.16
CA ARG A 54 -10.74 -3.54 -4.26
C ARG A 54 -11.71 -4.63 -3.81
N LEU A 55 -12.63 -5.00 -4.67
CA LEU A 55 -13.56 -6.11 -4.45
C LEU A 55 -13.64 -7.00 -5.69
N ALA A 56 -13.78 -8.30 -5.49
CA ALA A 56 -14.01 -9.26 -6.58
C ALA A 56 -15.49 -9.20 -7.00
N ILE A 57 -15.73 -9.22 -8.31
CA ILE A 57 -17.06 -9.31 -8.91
C ILE A 57 -17.10 -10.59 -9.78
N PRO A 58 -17.33 -11.76 -9.17
CA PRO A 58 -17.33 -13.03 -9.91
C PRO A 58 -18.60 -13.29 -10.70
N SER A 59 -19.73 -12.63 -10.39
CA SER A 59 -21.00 -12.81 -11.07
C SER A 59 -21.79 -11.51 -11.23
N MET A 60 -22.82 -11.51 -12.09
CA MET A 60 -23.72 -10.36 -12.27
C MET A 60 -24.51 -10.03 -10.99
N GLU A 61 -24.79 -11.02 -10.16
CA GLU A 61 -25.48 -10.81 -8.89
C GLU A 61 -24.63 -10.01 -7.90
N ASP A 62 -23.29 -10.20 -7.94
CA ASP A 62 -22.36 -9.54 -7.04
C ASP A 62 -22.12 -8.05 -7.39
N VAL A 63 -22.56 -7.59 -8.56
CA VAL A 63 -22.46 -6.18 -8.96
C VAL A 63 -23.19 -5.26 -7.96
N ARG A 64 -24.28 -5.74 -7.35
CA ARG A 64 -25.03 -5.00 -6.31
C ARG A 64 -24.17 -4.62 -5.09
N LEU A 65 -23.08 -5.35 -4.84
CA LEU A 65 -22.15 -5.05 -3.75
C LEU A 65 -21.50 -3.66 -3.90
N ILE A 66 -21.28 -3.21 -5.14
CA ILE A 66 -20.71 -1.89 -5.43
C ILE A 66 -21.60 -0.78 -4.86
N SER A 67 -22.88 -0.77 -5.23
CA SER A 67 -23.84 0.24 -4.76
C SER A 67 -24.01 0.17 -3.25
N ALA A 68 -24.14 -1.04 -2.69
CA ALA A 68 -24.32 -1.23 -1.24
C ALA A 68 -23.13 -0.68 -0.42
N ILE A 69 -21.89 -0.89 -0.87
CA ILE A 69 -20.72 -0.35 -0.18
C ILE A 69 -20.64 1.17 -0.37
N LYS A 70 -20.88 1.70 -1.57
CA LYS A 70 -20.84 3.15 -1.84
C LYS A 70 -21.87 3.94 -1.05
N GLU A 71 -23.04 3.38 -0.78
CA GLU A 71 -24.06 3.99 0.09
C GLU A 71 -23.64 3.99 1.57
N ALA A 72 -22.87 2.99 2.00
CA ALA A 72 -22.51 2.80 3.40
C ALA A 72 -21.16 3.40 3.79
N VAL A 73 -20.20 3.53 2.85
CA VAL A 73 -18.82 3.92 3.11
C VAL A 73 -18.32 4.83 1.97
N ASP A 74 -17.93 6.04 2.32
CA ASP A 74 -17.33 6.99 1.36
C ASP A 74 -15.85 6.64 1.15
N ILE A 75 -15.57 5.74 0.20
CA ILE A 75 -14.24 5.31 -0.21
C ILE A 75 -14.26 4.86 -1.67
N PRO A 76 -13.25 5.19 -2.48
CA PRO A 76 -13.15 4.72 -3.86
C PRO A 76 -13.07 3.19 -3.97
N LEU A 77 -13.83 2.62 -4.91
CA LEU A 77 -13.93 1.20 -5.14
C LEU A 77 -13.30 0.78 -6.46
N VAL A 78 -12.65 -0.39 -6.45
CA VAL A 78 -12.06 -1.04 -7.64
C VAL A 78 -12.73 -2.38 -7.87
N ALA A 79 -13.46 -2.54 -8.96
CA ALA A 79 -13.99 -3.84 -9.38
C ALA A 79 -12.87 -4.69 -10.01
N ASP A 80 -12.66 -5.89 -9.46
CA ASP A 80 -11.73 -6.87 -10.00
C ASP A 80 -12.46 -7.87 -10.89
N ILE A 81 -12.25 -7.74 -12.19
CA ILE A 81 -12.89 -8.54 -13.23
C ILE A 81 -11.84 -9.44 -13.89
N GLN A 82 -12.10 -10.75 -13.93
CA GLN A 82 -11.10 -11.70 -14.43
C GLN A 82 -11.33 -12.13 -15.88
N PHE A 83 -12.54 -12.51 -16.26
CA PHE A 83 -12.79 -13.16 -17.55
C PHE A 83 -13.98 -12.61 -18.34
N ASP A 84 -15.03 -12.12 -17.68
CA ASP A 84 -16.26 -11.71 -18.36
C ASP A 84 -16.34 -10.18 -18.49
N TYR A 85 -16.20 -9.67 -19.72
CA TYR A 85 -16.29 -8.25 -20.04
C TYR A 85 -17.61 -7.61 -19.61
N ARG A 86 -18.71 -8.38 -19.58
CA ARG A 86 -20.05 -7.89 -19.18
C ARG A 86 -20.06 -7.47 -17.71
N LEU A 87 -19.29 -8.16 -16.86
CA LEU A 87 -19.13 -7.77 -15.45
C LEU A 87 -18.39 -6.43 -15.32
N ALA A 88 -17.40 -6.16 -16.19
CA ALA A 88 -16.71 -4.89 -16.22
C ALA A 88 -17.65 -3.73 -16.57
N ILE A 89 -18.50 -3.93 -17.60
CA ILE A 89 -19.52 -2.98 -18.01
C ILE A 89 -20.53 -2.77 -16.89
N ALA A 90 -21.07 -3.82 -16.31
CA ALA A 90 -22.05 -3.73 -15.22
C ALA A 90 -21.46 -3.06 -13.98
N ALA A 91 -20.22 -3.36 -13.62
CA ALA A 91 -19.52 -2.69 -12.51
C ALA A 91 -19.33 -1.18 -12.77
N ALA A 92 -18.95 -0.80 -14.00
CA ALA A 92 -18.85 0.59 -14.40
C ALA A 92 -20.22 1.30 -14.33
N GLN A 93 -21.29 0.63 -14.77
CA GLN A 93 -22.65 1.14 -14.68
C GLN A 93 -23.16 1.27 -13.24
N ALA A 94 -22.74 0.39 -12.34
CA ALA A 94 -23.05 0.45 -10.91
C ALA A 94 -22.26 1.54 -10.16
N GLY A 95 -21.36 2.28 -10.84
CA GLY A 95 -20.66 3.42 -10.27
C GLY A 95 -19.36 3.10 -9.55
N VAL A 96 -18.65 2.02 -9.94
CA VAL A 96 -17.30 1.75 -9.45
C VAL A 96 -16.33 2.86 -9.91
N ASP A 97 -15.31 3.15 -9.12
CA ASP A 97 -14.39 4.24 -9.42
C ASP A 97 -13.16 3.80 -10.24
N LYS A 98 -12.94 2.50 -10.37
CA LYS A 98 -11.89 1.91 -11.23
C LYS A 98 -12.22 0.47 -11.56
N VAL A 99 -11.94 0.06 -12.79
CA VAL A 99 -12.03 -1.35 -13.20
C VAL A 99 -10.64 -1.96 -13.31
N ARG A 100 -10.42 -3.13 -12.69
CA ARG A 100 -9.19 -3.90 -12.87
C ARG A 100 -9.49 -5.07 -13.79
N ILE A 101 -8.76 -5.12 -14.89
CA ILE A 101 -8.82 -6.20 -15.87
C ILE A 101 -7.41 -6.62 -16.32
N ASN A 102 -7.34 -7.80 -16.93
CA ASN A 102 -6.28 -8.14 -17.86
C ASN A 102 -6.90 -8.13 -19.26
N PRO A 103 -6.60 -7.13 -20.13
CA PRO A 103 -7.24 -7.02 -21.44
C PRO A 103 -7.08 -8.26 -22.32
N GLY A 104 -6.00 -9.03 -22.15
CA GLY A 104 -5.79 -10.28 -22.88
C GLY A 104 -6.68 -11.44 -22.43
N ASN A 105 -7.30 -11.36 -21.25
CA ASN A 105 -8.14 -12.45 -20.70
C ASN A 105 -9.64 -12.14 -20.75
N ILE A 106 -10.02 -10.89 -21.10
CA ILE A 106 -11.41 -10.44 -20.96
C ILE A 106 -12.28 -10.74 -22.19
N GLY A 107 -11.64 -11.17 -23.29
CA GLY A 107 -12.33 -11.61 -24.50
C GLY A 107 -11.76 -11.06 -25.81
N SER A 108 -12.59 -10.98 -26.86
CA SER A 108 -12.20 -10.49 -28.18
C SER A 108 -11.94 -8.98 -28.20
N ALA A 109 -11.37 -8.50 -29.31
CA ALA A 109 -11.13 -7.06 -29.52
C ALA A 109 -12.40 -6.21 -29.37
N ASP A 110 -13.55 -6.71 -29.82
CA ASP A 110 -14.85 -6.02 -29.70
C ASP A 110 -15.30 -5.96 -28.23
N GLN A 111 -15.06 -7.02 -27.46
CA GLN A 111 -15.40 -7.05 -26.04
C GLN A 111 -14.53 -6.09 -25.21
N VAL A 112 -13.22 -6.04 -25.51
CA VAL A 112 -12.32 -5.03 -24.93
C VAL A 112 -12.79 -3.63 -25.30
N ASN A 113 -13.21 -3.42 -26.56
CA ASN A 113 -13.72 -2.13 -27.01
C ASN A 113 -14.96 -1.69 -26.23
N ALA A 114 -15.91 -2.60 -26.02
CA ALA A 114 -17.11 -2.29 -25.24
C ALA A 114 -16.80 -1.86 -23.79
N VAL A 115 -15.82 -2.49 -23.15
CA VAL A 115 -15.36 -2.08 -21.80
C VAL A 115 -14.71 -0.71 -21.85
N VAL A 116 -13.83 -0.46 -22.83
CA VAL A 116 -13.15 0.84 -22.99
C VAL A 116 -14.13 1.97 -23.22
N GLU A 117 -15.12 1.80 -24.11
CA GLU A 117 -16.14 2.82 -24.37
C GLU A 117 -16.96 3.12 -23.11
N THR A 118 -17.41 2.08 -22.38
CA THR A 118 -18.15 2.26 -21.13
C THR A 118 -17.31 3.02 -20.09
N CYS A 119 -16.04 2.67 -19.95
CA CYS A 119 -15.12 3.35 -19.03
C CYS A 119 -14.86 4.81 -19.47
N ARG A 120 -14.75 5.07 -20.77
CA ARG A 120 -14.59 6.43 -21.32
C ARG A 120 -15.79 7.31 -21.03
N GLU A 121 -17.01 6.83 -21.35
CA GLU A 121 -18.24 7.57 -21.13
C GLU A 121 -18.48 7.95 -19.67
N ARG A 122 -17.93 7.17 -18.75
CA ARG A 122 -18.07 7.35 -17.30
C ARG A 122 -16.82 7.92 -16.63
N GLU A 123 -15.78 8.23 -17.40
CA GLU A 123 -14.48 8.73 -16.92
C GLU A 123 -13.79 7.78 -15.92
N ILE A 124 -14.10 6.49 -15.98
CA ILE A 124 -13.56 5.47 -15.08
C ILE A 124 -12.20 4.98 -15.61
N PRO A 125 -11.12 5.02 -14.80
CA PRO A 125 -9.83 4.49 -15.20
C PRO A 125 -9.81 2.95 -15.21
N ILE A 126 -9.00 2.40 -16.11
CA ILE A 126 -8.72 0.97 -16.19
C ILE A 126 -7.36 0.68 -15.54
N ARG A 127 -7.29 -0.29 -14.64
CA ARG A 127 -6.01 -0.84 -14.20
C ARG A 127 -5.71 -2.13 -14.93
N ILE A 128 -4.65 -2.11 -15.72
CA ILE A 128 -4.06 -3.31 -16.32
C ILE A 128 -3.35 -4.08 -15.21
N GLY A 129 -3.70 -5.36 -15.03
CA GLY A 129 -3.07 -6.23 -14.03
C GLY A 129 -2.34 -7.40 -14.67
N VAL A 130 -1.02 -7.36 -14.71
CA VAL A 130 -0.16 -8.45 -15.17
C VAL A 130 0.43 -9.19 -13.97
N ASN A 131 0.22 -10.49 -13.92
CA ASN A 131 0.79 -11.36 -12.89
C ASN A 131 1.58 -12.51 -13.53
N SER A 132 2.66 -12.93 -12.87
CA SER A 132 3.50 -14.03 -13.35
C SER A 132 2.74 -15.35 -13.58
N GLY A 133 1.68 -15.60 -12.83
CA GLY A 133 0.85 -16.81 -12.96
C GLY A 133 -0.21 -16.73 -14.07
N SER A 134 -0.36 -15.61 -14.78
CA SER A 134 -1.39 -15.42 -15.81
C SER A 134 -0.87 -14.77 -17.08
N LEU A 135 0.40 -15.01 -17.41
CA LEU A 135 0.99 -14.55 -18.68
C LEU A 135 0.38 -15.33 -19.86
N GLU A 136 0.32 -14.66 -21.00
CA GLU A 136 -0.11 -15.20 -22.28
C GLU A 136 0.79 -16.36 -22.73
N LYS A 137 0.20 -17.38 -23.34
CA LYS A 137 0.91 -18.60 -23.75
C LYS A 137 2.05 -18.32 -24.73
N GLU A 138 1.85 -17.37 -25.64
CA GLU A 138 2.83 -16.98 -26.65
C GLU A 138 4.05 -16.30 -25.99
N ILE A 139 3.83 -15.46 -24.97
CA ILE A 139 4.90 -14.85 -24.19
C ILE A 139 5.66 -15.91 -23.38
N LEU A 140 4.94 -16.82 -22.72
CA LEU A 140 5.57 -17.93 -22.00
C LEU A 140 6.38 -18.85 -22.92
N GLN A 141 5.92 -19.12 -24.12
CA GLN A 141 6.70 -19.90 -25.11
C GLN A 141 7.97 -19.18 -25.54
N LYS A 142 7.90 -17.85 -25.73
CA LYS A 142 9.05 -17.02 -26.12
C LYS A 142 10.14 -16.96 -25.05
N TYR A 143 9.74 -16.79 -23.77
CA TYR A 143 10.69 -16.58 -22.67
C TYR A 143 10.96 -17.83 -21.83
N GLY A 144 10.22 -18.93 -22.03
CA GLY A 144 10.35 -20.18 -21.30
C GLY A 144 9.83 -20.14 -19.86
N ARG A 145 9.75 -18.95 -19.25
CA ARG A 145 9.27 -18.72 -17.87
C ARG A 145 8.82 -17.26 -17.70
N PRO A 146 8.11 -16.93 -16.60
CA PRO A 146 7.74 -15.54 -16.27
C PRO A 146 8.95 -14.72 -15.83
N THR A 147 9.72 -14.16 -16.78
CA THR A 147 10.82 -13.23 -16.51
C THR A 147 10.31 -11.78 -16.39
N ALA A 148 11.16 -10.88 -15.92
CA ALA A 148 10.84 -9.45 -15.86
C ALA A 148 10.48 -8.89 -17.24
N GLU A 149 11.25 -9.28 -18.29
CA GLU A 149 11.01 -8.87 -19.67
C GLU A 149 9.67 -9.42 -20.20
N ALA A 150 9.33 -10.67 -19.88
CA ALA A 150 8.06 -11.28 -20.27
C ALA A 150 6.87 -10.52 -19.67
N LEU A 151 6.95 -10.16 -18.38
CA LEU A 151 5.94 -9.37 -17.69
C LEU A 151 5.78 -7.96 -18.30
N VAL A 152 6.89 -7.32 -18.63
CA VAL A 152 6.89 -5.99 -19.28
C VAL A 152 6.33 -6.07 -20.69
N GLU A 153 6.69 -7.10 -21.48
CA GLU A 153 6.13 -7.30 -22.83
C GLU A 153 4.62 -7.46 -22.81
N SER A 154 4.10 -8.28 -21.87
CA SER A 154 2.66 -8.42 -21.62
C SER A 154 2.01 -7.08 -21.28
N ALA A 155 2.56 -6.35 -20.31
CA ALA A 155 2.03 -5.05 -19.91
C ALA A 155 2.00 -4.05 -21.08
N MET A 156 3.06 -3.96 -21.87
CA MET A 156 3.13 -3.08 -23.05
C MET A 156 2.17 -3.52 -24.15
N GLY A 157 1.95 -4.83 -24.31
CA GLY A 157 0.92 -5.37 -25.20
C GLY A 157 -0.48 -4.88 -24.84
N HIS A 158 -0.83 -4.98 -23.56
CA HIS A 158 -2.12 -4.52 -23.04
C HIS A 158 -2.29 -2.99 -23.10
N ILE A 159 -1.23 -2.23 -22.88
CA ILE A 159 -1.24 -0.77 -23.09
C ILE A 159 -1.58 -0.44 -24.53
N ARG A 160 -0.91 -1.07 -25.51
CA ARG A 160 -1.19 -0.84 -26.93
C ARG A 160 -2.66 -1.10 -27.27
N LEU A 161 -3.27 -2.15 -26.74
CA LEU A 161 -4.70 -2.41 -26.94
C LEU A 161 -5.62 -1.27 -26.47
N LEU A 162 -5.26 -0.56 -25.40
CA LEU A 162 -6.02 0.60 -24.92
C LEU A 162 -5.68 1.85 -25.74
N GLU A 163 -4.43 2.09 -26.06
CA GLU A 163 -3.96 3.27 -26.81
C GLU A 163 -4.45 3.28 -28.28
N GLU A 164 -4.52 2.12 -28.94
CA GLU A 164 -5.15 1.94 -30.26
C GLU A 164 -6.63 2.38 -30.27
N ARG A 165 -7.26 2.38 -29.09
CA ARG A 165 -8.63 2.87 -28.85
C ARG A 165 -8.66 4.30 -28.31
N HIS A 166 -7.54 5.02 -28.37
CA HIS A 166 -7.40 6.37 -27.81
C HIS A 166 -7.80 6.47 -26.33
N PHE A 167 -7.58 5.40 -25.55
CA PHE A 167 -7.86 5.39 -24.13
C PHE A 167 -6.57 5.49 -23.33
N THR A 168 -6.39 6.64 -22.66
CA THR A 168 -5.18 6.98 -21.90
C THR A 168 -5.38 7.01 -20.39
N ASN A 169 -6.66 6.88 -19.92
CA ASN A 169 -7.01 6.88 -18.50
C ASN A 169 -6.78 5.49 -17.87
N TYR A 170 -5.52 5.08 -17.76
CA TYR A 170 -5.15 3.78 -17.21
C TYR A 170 -3.92 3.87 -16.32
N LEU A 171 -3.77 2.86 -15.44
CA LEU A 171 -2.56 2.58 -14.67
C LEU A 171 -2.23 1.08 -14.76
N VAL A 172 -1.00 0.72 -14.40
CA VAL A 172 -0.50 -0.65 -14.57
C VAL A 172 -0.06 -1.23 -13.23
N ALA A 173 -0.27 -2.52 -13.04
CA ALA A 173 0.30 -3.33 -11.98
C ALA A 173 1.03 -4.53 -12.58
N ILE A 174 2.30 -4.69 -12.29
CA ILE A 174 3.12 -5.82 -12.70
C ILE A 174 3.60 -6.53 -11.44
N LYS A 175 3.20 -7.77 -11.26
CA LYS A 175 3.42 -8.52 -10.02
C LYS A 175 3.92 -9.93 -10.27
N SER A 176 4.83 -10.36 -9.41
CA SER A 176 5.26 -11.74 -9.27
C SER A 176 5.17 -12.15 -7.79
N SER A 177 5.17 -13.44 -7.50
CA SER A 177 5.39 -13.99 -6.15
C SER A 177 6.87 -13.92 -5.73
N ASP A 178 7.75 -13.71 -6.71
CA ASP A 178 9.18 -13.43 -6.50
C ASP A 178 9.42 -11.92 -6.42
N ALA A 179 10.05 -11.49 -5.32
CA ALA A 179 10.29 -10.08 -5.04
C ALA A 179 11.29 -9.46 -6.04
N ILE A 180 12.32 -10.20 -6.43
CA ILE A 180 13.35 -9.71 -7.37
C ILE A 180 12.74 -9.50 -8.75
N THR A 181 12.03 -10.50 -9.27
CA THR A 181 11.32 -10.39 -10.55
C THR A 181 10.33 -9.22 -10.55
N THR A 182 9.63 -8.99 -9.42
CA THR A 182 8.73 -7.83 -9.27
C THR A 182 9.48 -6.52 -9.38
N VAL A 183 10.62 -6.38 -8.70
CA VAL A 183 11.45 -5.17 -8.73
C VAL A 183 11.99 -4.93 -10.15
N GLU A 184 12.61 -5.93 -10.76
CA GLU A 184 13.18 -5.84 -12.11
C GLU A 184 12.14 -5.47 -13.16
N ALA A 185 10.95 -6.11 -13.14
CA ALA A 185 9.89 -5.81 -14.09
C ALA A 185 9.37 -4.38 -13.95
N ASN A 186 9.16 -3.89 -12.72
CA ASN A 186 8.70 -2.52 -12.50
C ASN A 186 9.77 -1.47 -12.86
N ARG A 187 11.06 -1.74 -12.62
CA ARG A 187 12.17 -0.90 -13.09
C ARG A 187 12.22 -0.79 -14.62
N LEU A 188 12.17 -1.94 -15.31
CA LEU A 188 12.17 -2.00 -16.76
C LEU A 188 10.95 -1.27 -17.36
N PHE A 189 9.78 -1.45 -16.75
CA PHE A 189 8.57 -0.77 -17.20
C PHE A 189 8.63 0.74 -16.96
N ALA A 190 9.14 1.16 -15.81
CA ALA A 190 9.26 2.57 -15.45
C ALA A 190 10.14 3.38 -16.40
N GLN A 191 11.09 2.74 -17.10
CA GLN A 191 11.94 3.37 -18.13
C GLN A 191 11.23 3.56 -19.47
N LYS A 192 10.10 2.89 -19.71
CA LYS A 192 9.43 2.84 -21.02
C LYS A 192 8.23 3.76 -21.13
N THR A 193 7.65 4.20 -20.03
CA THR A 193 6.36 4.92 -20.00
C THR A 193 6.24 5.79 -18.76
N ASP A 194 5.44 6.85 -18.84
CA ASP A 194 5.03 7.73 -17.74
C ASP A 194 3.78 7.22 -16.98
N CYS A 195 3.31 6.01 -17.31
CA CYS A 195 2.12 5.42 -16.71
C CYS A 195 2.29 5.24 -15.20
N PRO A 196 1.29 5.59 -14.38
CA PRO A 196 1.31 5.32 -12.94
C PRO A 196 1.35 3.83 -12.65
N LEU A 197 2.13 3.47 -11.63
CA LEU A 197 2.34 2.09 -11.21
C LEU A 197 1.67 1.78 -9.88
N HIS A 198 0.93 0.65 -9.87
CA HIS A 198 0.44 0.02 -8.65
C HIS A 198 1.36 -1.11 -8.24
N LEU A 199 2.13 -0.90 -7.17
CA LEU A 199 3.11 -1.86 -6.69
C LEU A 199 2.51 -2.90 -5.75
N GLY A 200 3.09 -4.07 -5.73
CA GLY A 200 2.78 -5.14 -4.80
C GLY A 200 3.41 -6.46 -5.22
N VAL A 201 3.58 -7.36 -4.27
CA VAL A 201 3.96 -8.75 -4.51
C VAL A 201 2.69 -9.59 -4.46
N THR A 202 2.47 -10.50 -5.43
CA THR A 202 1.35 -11.44 -5.38
C THR A 202 1.75 -12.66 -4.57
N GLU A 203 0.79 -13.27 -3.84
CA GLU A 203 1.05 -14.51 -3.08
C GLU A 203 2.27 -14.38 -2.15
N ALA A 204 2.38 -13.24 -1.46
CA ALA A 204 3.57 -12.94 -0.66
C ALA A 204 3.73 -13.86 0.55
N GLY A 205 2.64 -14.46 1.04
CA GLY A 205 2.62 -15.41 2.14
C GLY A 205 1.90 -14.91 3.40
N THR A 206 2.18 -15.57 4.52
CA THR A 206 1.64 -15.20 5.84
C THR A 206 2.16 -13.82 6.28
N ALA A 207 1.58 -13.24 7.34
CA ALA A 207 1.90 -11.89 7.79
C ALA A 207 3.42 -11.64 7.87
N HIS A 208 4.18 -12.49 8.56
CA HIS A 208 5.62 -12.31 8.74
C HIS A 208 6.39 -12.26 7.39
N MET A 209 6.35 -13.32 6.60
CA MET A 209 7.09 -13.38 5.33
C MET A 209 6.50 -12.47 4.25
N GLY A 210 5.19 -12.28 4.26
CA GLY A 210 4.50 -11.40 3.33
C GLY A 210 4.90 -9.94 3.53
N ILE A 211 5.03 -9.47 4.77
CA ILE A 211 5.53 -8.12 5.09
C ILE A 211 6.99 -7.99 4.64
N ILE A 212 7.86 -8.95 4.94
CA ILE A 212 9.28 -8.91 4.54
C ILE A 212 9.41 -8.82 3.01
N LYS A 213 8.74 -9.70 2.26
CA LYS A 213 8.78 -9.69 0.78
C LYS A 213 8.22 -8.39 0.20
N SER A 214 7.07 -7.93 0.73
CA SER A 214 6.44 -6.69 0.27
C SER A 214 7.33 -5.49 0.57
N SER A 215 7.90 -5.40 1.78
CA SER A 215 8.81 -4.32 2.16
C SER A 215 10.06 -4.29 1.29
N ALA A 216 10.65 -5.46 0.99
CA ALA A 216 11.81 -5.54 0.11
C ALA A 216 11.51 -5.07 -1.31
N ALA A 217 10.39 -5.52 -1.91
CA ALA A 217 10.06 -5.20 -3.29
C ALA A 217 9.46 -3.79 -3.42
N ILE A 218 8.42 -3.47 -2.64
CA ILE A 218 7.75 -2.17 -2.70
C ILE A 218 8.69 -1.08 -2.19
N GLY A 219 9.33 -1.29 -1.02
CA GLY A 219 10.27 -0.34 -0.43
C GLY A 219 11.46 -0.06 -1.33
N GLY A 220 12.06 -1.10 -1.93
CA GLY A 220 13.15 -0.94 -2.90
C GLY A 220 12.75 -0.06 -4.08
N LEU A 221 11.58 -0.28 -4.69
CA LEU A 221 11.07 0.53 -5.79
C LEU A 221 10.74 1.96 -5.36
N LEU A 222 10.10 2.14 -4.21
CA LEU A 222 9.80 3.46 -3.66
C LEU A 222 11.07 4.27 -3.39
N CYS A 223 12.15 3.65 -2.89
CA CYS A 223 13.45 4.29 -2.72
C CYS A 223 14.05 4.80 -4.03
N GLU A 224 13.68 4.23 -5.17
CA GLU A 224 14.06 4.67 -6.51
C GLU A 224 13.07 5.69 -7.12
N GLY A 225 12.06 6.09 -6.36
CA GLY A 225 11.01 7.00 -6.83
C GLY A 225 9.97 6.33 -7.73
N ILE A 226 9.93 4.99 -7.79
CA ILE A 226 9.00 4.21 -8.62
C ILE A 226 7.82 3.75 -7.77
N GLY A 227 6.60 4.11 -8.17
CA GLY A 227 5.34 3.68 -7.54
C GLY A 227 4.43 4.84 -7.17
N ASP A 228 3.15 4.68 -7.43
CA ASP A 228 2.12 5.71 -7.25
C ASP A 228 0.96 5.24 -6.36
N THR A 229 0.77 3.94 -6.26
CA THR A 229 -0.14 3.28 -5.31
C THR A 229 0.40 1.91 -4.95
N ILE A 230 0.12 1.45 -3.74
CA ILE A 230 0.67 0.20 -3.22
C ILE A 230 -0.40 -0.71 -2.64
N ARG A 231 -0.14 -2.03 -2.64
CA ARG A 231 -0.85 -2.99 -1.83
C ARG A 231 0.11 -4.04 -1.27
N VAL A 232 0.20 -4.12 0.03
CA VAL A 232 0.76 -5.27 0.74
C VAL A 232 -0.29 -6.38 0.69
N SER A 233 0.09 -7.61 0.28
CA SER A 233 -0.84 -8.74 0.16
C SER A 233 -0.44 -9.83 1.14
N LEU A 234 -1.32 -10.17 2.06
CA LEU A 234 -1.05 -11.11 3.15
C LEU A 234 -2.11 -12.21 3.22
N THR A 235 -1.71 -13.40 3.63
CA THR A 235 -2.63 -14.43 4.11
C THR A 235 -2.95 -14.13 5.58
N ALA A 236 -3.71 -13.03 5.81
CA ALA A 236 -4.07 -12.50 7.11
C ALA A 236 -5.29 -11.56 6.98
N ASP A 237 -5.73 -10.96 8.08
CA ASP A 237 -6.77 -9.92 8.07
C ASP A 237 -6.31 -8.74 7.18
N PRO A 238 -7.16 -8.26 6.24
CA PRO A 238 -6.80 -7.15 5.34
C PRO A 238 -6.44 -5.85 6.06
N ILE A 239 -6.86 -5.63 7.31
CA ILE A 239 -6.42 -4.50 8.12
C ILE A 239 -4.91 -4.52 8.31
N GLN A 240 -4.30 -5.70 8.49
CA GLN A 240 -2.84 -5.84 8.61
C GLN A 240 -2.12 -5.45 7.33
N GLU A 241 -2.74 -5.62 6.14
CA GLU A 241 -2.18 -5.15 4.86
C GLU A 241 -2.05 -3.61 4.85
N VAL A 242 -3.10 -2.92 5.34
CA VAL A 242 -3.15 -1.45 5.40
C VAL A 242 -2.12 -0.92 6.39
N LEU A 243 -2.10 -1.47 7.60
CA LEU A 243 -1.14 -1.06 8.63
C LEU A 243 0.30 -1.24 8.17
N ALA A 244 0.64 -2.42 7.62
CA ALA A 244 1.98 -2.68 7.10
C ALA A 244 2.36 -1.76 5.91
N ALA A 245 1.39 -1.35 5.08
CA ALA A 245 1.62 -0.41 4.00
C ALA A 245 1.97 1.00 4.53
N HIS A 246 1.23 1.47 5.52
CA HIS A 246 1.52 2.76 6.19
C HIS A 246 2.84 2.72 6.95
N ASP A 247 3.12 1.64 7.68
CA ASP A 247 4.41 1.47 8.38
C ASP A 247 5.58 1.52 7.40
N LEU A 248 5.44 0.89 6.23
CA LEU A 248 6.44 0.97 5.17
C LEU A 248 6.62 2.40 4.66
N LEU A 249 5.53 3.13 4.37
CA LEU A 249 5.61 4.52 3.91
C LEU A 249 6.20 5.44 4.98
N ALA A 250 5.83 5.26 6.24
CA ALA A 250 6.39 6.00 7.37
C ALA A 250 7.89 5.72 7.56
N ALA A 251 8.32 4.45 7.48
CA ALA A 251 9.71 4.05 7.56
C ALA A 251 10.57 4.69 6.46
N LEU A 252 9.98 4.95 5.27
CA LEU A 252 10.64 5.62 4.15
C LEU A 252 10.53 7.16 4.22
N GLY A 253 9.84 7.71 5.22
CA GLY A 253 9.58 9.15 5.32
C GLY A 253 8.67 9.70 4.22
N MET A 254 7.83 8.86 3.63
CA MET A 254 6.88 9.20 2.56
C MET A 254 5.48 9.52 3.09
N GLU A 255 5.25 9.29 4.36
CA GLU A 255 4.04 9.65 5.09
C GLU A 255 4.39 10.68 6.16
N SER A 256 3.73 11.82 6.13
CA SER A 256 4.03 12.95 7.01
C SER A 256 3.11 13.03 8.23
N ASP A 257 2.18 12.10 8.39
CA ASP A 257 1.15 12.12 9.43
C ASP A 257 1.27 10.92 10.39
N ARG A 258 2.50 10.45 10.62
CA ARG A 258 2.76 9.36 11.55
C ARG A 258 4.02 9.57 12.38
N ILE A 259 4.01 9.00 13.58
CA ILE A 259 5.18 8.98 14.45
C ILE A 259 6.23 8.03 13.87
N ARG A 260 7.44 8.55 13.67
CA ARG A 260 8.60 7.72 13.32
C ARG A 260 9.26 7.23 14.60
N PHE A 261 9.20 5.93 14.82
CA PHE A 261 9.70 5.30 16.02
C PHE A 261 11.13 4.78 15.83
N VAL A 262 12.00 5.06 16.79
CA VAL A 262 13.39 4.58 16.81
C VAL A 262 13.68 3.99 18.18
N SER A 263 14.11 2.74 18.23
CA SER A 263 14.49 2.09 19.48
C SER A 263 15.88 1.46 19.40
N CYS A 264 16.60 1.49 20.51
CA CYS A 264 17.90 0.86 20.65
C CYS A 264 17.75 -0.68 20.70
N PRO A 265 18.61 -1.47 19.99
CA PRO A 265 18.51 -2.94 20.00
C PRO A 265 18.95 -3.59 21.31
N THR A 266 19.19 -2.81 22.35
CA THR A 266 19.75 -3.21 23.65
C THR A 266 21.19 -3.70 23.61
N CYS A 267 21.88 -3.65 24.75
CA CYS A 267 23.20 -4.24 24.96
C CYS A 267 23.48 -4.33 26.47
N GLY A 268 24.67 -4.80 26.87
CA GLY A 268 25.07 -4.92 28.26
C GLY A 268 25.08 -3.62 29.08
N ARG A 269 24.90 -2.44 28.45
CA ARG A 269 24.75 -1.13 29.11
C ARG A 269 23.31 -0.79 29.48
N CYS A 270 22.33 -1.52 28.95
CA CYS A 270 20.91 -1.29 29.28
C CYS A 270 20.63 -1.69 30.73
N ARG A 271 19.96 -0.82 31.48
CA ARG A 271 19.62 -1.02 32.91
C ARG A 271 18.11 -1.02 33.18
N VAL A 272 17.31 -1.03 32.13
CA VAL A 272 15.85 -1.04 32.17
C VAL A 272 15.31 -2.14 31.28
N ASP A 273 14.08 -2.57 31.48
CA ASP A 273 13.39 -3.50 30.58
C ASP A 273 12.95 -2.76 29.31
N LEU A 274 13.92 -2.56 28.39
CA LEU A 274 13.71 -1.78 27.19
C LEU A 274 12.75 -2.45 26.19
N PHE A 275 12.73 -3.79 26.15
CA PHE A 275 11.82 -4.52 25.27
C PHE A 275 10.38 -4.17 25.58
N ARG A 276 9.99 -4.33 26.84
CA ARG A 276 8.62 -3.99 27.29
C ARG A 276 8.30 -2.51 27.05
N ILE A 277 9.20 -1.61 27.43
CA ILE A 277 9.00 -0.15 27.28
C ILE A 277 8.82 0.23 25.80
N ALA A 278 9.63 -0.33 24.90
CA ALA A 278 9.54 -0.05 23.48
C ALA A 278 8.24 -0.57 22.88
N GLU A 279 7.86 -1.80 23.17
CA GLU A 279 6.61 -2.40 22.69
C GLU A 279 5.37 -1.64 23.18
N GLU A 280 5.31 -1.33 24.49
CA GLU A 280 4.21 -0.55 25.08
C GLU A 280 4.11 0.87 24.47
N ALA A 281 5.25 1.53 24.26
CA ALA A 281 5.29 2.86 23.65
C ALA A 281 4.88 2.81 22.18
N GLU A 282 5.43 1.88 21.39
CA GLU A 282 5.10 1.74 19.96
C GLU A 282 3.61 1.46 19.77
N GLN A 283 3.05 0.55 20.58
CA GLN A 283 1.62 0.24 20.54
C GLN A 283 0.75 1.44 20.90
N ALA A 284 1.08 2.18 21.94
CA ALA A 284 0.32 3.34 22.37
C ALA A 284 0.41 4.52 21.39
N LEU A 285 1.54 4.65 20.67
CA LEU A 285 1.78 5.73 19.73
C LEU A 285 1.30 5.43 18.31
N SER A 286 1.00 4.17 17.98
CA SER A 286 0.64 3.73 16.61
C SER A 286 -0.59 4.42 16.02
N GLY A 287 -1.52 4.90 16.86
CA GLY A 287 -2.74 5.60 16.43
C GLY A 287 -2.63 7.12 16.41
N ILE A 288 -1.46 7.69 16.70
CA ILE A 288 -1.29 9.14 16.78
C ILE A 288 -0.83 9.71 15.44
N HIS A 289 -1.60 10.65 14.92
CA HIS A 289 -1.34 11.34 13.66
C HIS A 289 -0.54 12.63 13.90
N LYS A 290 0.79 12.50 14.00
CA LYS A 290 1.74 13.63 14.13
C LYS A 290 3.07 13.31 13.44
N ASN A 291 3.61 14.27 12.70
CA ASN A 291 4.92 14.14 12.04
C ASN A 291 6.06 14.42 13.03
N ILE A 292 6.28 13.50 13.94
CA ILE A 292 7.37 13.57 14.93
C ILE A 292 8.20 12.29 14.94
N LYS A 293 9.43 12.40 15.39
CA LYS A 293 10.33 11.28 15.64
C LYS A 293 10.43 11.01 17.13
N VAL A 294 10.05 9.82 17.57
CA VAL A 294 10.14 9.38 18.99
C VAL A 294 11.25 8.35 19.14
N ALA A 295 12.11 8.53 20.15
CA ALA A 295 13.26 7.66 20.39
C ALA A 295 13.20 7.00 21.76
N ILE A 296 13.40 5.65 21.81
CA ILE A 296 13.49 4.86 23.05
C ILE A 296 14.90 4.28 23.17
N MET A 297 15.72 4.85 24.06
CA MET A 297 17.13 4.50 24.21
C MET A 297 17.41 3.78 25.53
N GLY A 298 18.14 2.67 25.50
CA GLY A 298 18.42 1.83 26.68
C GLY A 298 19.51 2.38 27.61
N CYS A 299 20.28 3.39 27.20
CA CYS A 299 21.30 4.00 28.05
C CYS A 299 21.57 5.45 27.68
N ALA A 300 22.10 6.22 28.64
CA ALA A 300 22.43 7.64 28.45
C ALA A 300 23.66 7.89 27.54
N VAL A 301 24.41 6.87 27.18
CA VAL A 301 25.65 7.01 26.37
C VAL A 301 25.32 7.27 24.91
N ASN A 302 24.37 6.52 24.34
CA ASN A 302 23.99 6.63 22.93
C ASN A 302 22.73 7.52 22.73
N GLY A 303 21.96 7.74 23.79
CA GLY A 303 20.74 8.54 23.73
C GLY A 303 20.96 9.94 23.12
N PRO A 304 21.97 10.71 23.59
CA PRO A 304 22.25 12.05 23.05
C PRO A 304 22.81 12.07 21.62
N GLY A 305 23.43 11.00 21.15
CA GLY A 305 24.03 10.90 19.81
C GLY A 305 23.02 10.44 18.74
N GLU A 306 22.53 9.22 18.91
CA GLU A 306 21.64 8.57 17.90
C GLU A 306 20.20 9.11 17.91
N ALA A 307 19.79 9.71 19.03
CA ALA A 307 18.47 10.32 19.18
C ALA A 307 18.50 11.87 19.21
N ALA A 308 19.63 12.49 18.83
CA ALA A 308 19.79 13.95 18.83
C ALA A 308 18.80 14.67 17.91
N ASP A 309 18.38 14.00 16.83
CA ASP A 309 17.40 14.48 15.87
C ASP A 309 15.95 14.05 16.18
N ALA A 310 15.72 13.37 17.31
CA ALA A 310 14.37 13.02 17.74
C ALA A 310 13.66 14.23 18.35
N ASP A 311 12.39 14.39 18.01
CA ASP A 311 11.54 15.45 18.58
C ASP A 311 11.26 15.21 20.05
N LEU A 312 11.11 13.94 20.43
CA LEU A 312 10.87 13.48 21.80
C LEU A 312 11.53 12.12 22.02
N GLY A 313 11.94 11.79 23.23
CA GLY A 313 12.43 10.46 23.54
C GLY A 313 12.80 10.24 24.99
N VAL A 314 13.15 8.99 25.30
CA VAL A 314 13.66 8.58 26.61
C VAL A 314 15.01 7.89 26.48
N ALA A 315 15.87 8.09 27.47
CA ALA A 315 17.18 7.43 27.58
C ALA A 315 17.31 6.76 28.95
N GLY A 316 17.63 5.45 28.96
CA GLY A 316 17.76 4.65 30.18
C GLY A 316 18.91 5.13 31.09
N GLY A 317 18.66 5.17 32.39
CA GLY A 317 19.62 5.41 33.43
C GLY A 317 19.61 4.28 34.48
N ASN A 318 20.05 4.56 35.70
CA ASN A 318 20.02 3.59 36.80
C ASN A 318 18.61 3.52 37.42
N GLY A 319 17.76 2.63 36.87
CA GLY A 319 16.40 2.39 37.38
C GLY A 319 15.37 3.44 36.96
N GLU A 320 15.77 4.53 36.32
CA GLU A 320 14.90 5.59 35.79
C GLU A 320 15.30 5.91 34.35
N LEU A 321 14.41 6.51 33.58
CA LEU A 321 14.73 7.02 32.25
C LEU A 321 14.70 8.55 32.26
N LEU A 322 15.56 9.16 31.48
CA LEU A 322 15.57 10.60 31.24
C LEU A 322 14.71 10.90 30.01
N LEU A 323 13.62 11.62 30.21
CA LEU A 323 12.83 12.16 29.09
C LEU A 323 13.55 13.38 28.51
N PHE A 324 13.59 13.49 27.18
CA PHE A 324 14.21 14.60 26.47
C PHE A 324 13.38 15.02 25.26
N ALA A 325 13.46 16.30 24.89
CA ALA A 325 12.87 16.82 23.67
C ALA A 325 13.91 17.62 22.89
N LYS A 326 14.06 17.33 21.60
CA LYS A 326 15.02 18.00 20.70
C LYS A 326 16.44 18.06 21.31
N GLY A 327 16.89 16.92 21.85
CA GLY A 327 18.19 16.77 22.49
C GLY A 327 18.34 17.43 23.87
N LYS A 328 17.30 18.11 24.40
CA LYS A 328 17.36 18.78 25.72
C LYS A 328 16.67 17.90 26.77
N PRO A 329 17.33 17.62 27.91
CA PRO A 329 16.71 16.89 29.01
C PRO A 329 15.51 17.65 29.58
N LEU A 330 14.43 16.96 29.87
CA LEU A 330 13.23 17.47 30.53
C LEU A 330 13.19 17.06 32.00
N TYR A 331 12.87 15.81 32.24
CA TYR A 331 12.79 15.24 33.60
C TYR A 331 12.99 13.72 33.57
N LYS A 332 13.20 13.15 34.75
CA LYS A 332 13.32 11.71 34.92
C LYS A 332 11.94 11.07 35.11
N VAL A 333 11.77 9.88 34.56
CA VAL A 333 10.54 9.11 34.60
C VAL A 333 10.80 7.65 34.99
N ALA A 334 9.95 7.09 35.80
CA ALA A 334 10.00 5.68 36.15
C ALA A 334 9.61 4.81 34.94
N PRO A 335 10.20 3.61 34.75
CA PRO A 335 9.94 2.73 33.61
C PRO A 335 8.45 2.50 33.29
N GLU A 336 7.62 2.36 34.35
CA GLU A 336 6.18 2.10 34.24
C GLU A 336 5.36 3.31 33.77
N LYS A 337 5.95 4.51 33.79
CA LYS A 337 5.30 5.77 33.42
C LYS A 337 5.78 6.33 32.10
N VAL A 338 6.69 5.65 31.41
CA VAL A 338 7.30 6.15 30.17
C VAL A 338 6.24 6.43 29.10
N THR A 339 5.38 5.46 28.82
CA THR A 339 4.33 5.60 27.80
C THR A 339 3.39 6.78 28.10
N GLN A 340 2.96 6.93 29.36
CA GLN A 340 2.12 8.04 29.77
C GLN A 340 2.85 9.40 29.59
N ALA A 341 4.11 9.48 30.02
CA ALA A 341 4.91 10.68 29.90
C ALA A 341 5.15 11.08 28.44
N LEU A 342 5.38 10.10 27.54
CA LEU A 342 5.50 10.36 26.11
C LEU A 342 4.19 10.93 25.54
N LEU A 343 3.04 10.35 25.86
CA LEU A 343 1.73 10.83 25.41
C LEU A 343 1.48 12.27 25.87
N GLU A 344 1.73 12.58 27.16
CA GLU A 344 1.57 13.92 27.73
C GLU A 344 2.45 14.99 27.05
N GLU A 345 3.68 14.62 26.66
CA GLU A 345 4.57 15.54 25.94
C GLU A 345 4.23 15.66 24.46
N ILE A 346 3.75 14.58 23.83
CA ILE A 346 3.28 14.59 22.44
C ILE A 346 2.07 15.52 22.29
N ASP A 347 1.18 15.57 23.28
CA ASP A 347 0.02 16.47 23.28
C ASP A 347 0.40 17.95 23.28
N LYS A 348 1.62 18.28 23.73
CA LYS A 348 2.15 19.65 23.78
C LYS A 348 2.88 20.06 22.50
N LEU A 349 3.23 19.10 21.62
CA LEU A 349 3.88 19.32 20.32
C LEU A 349 2.85 19.55 19.19
#